data_966ba2117a7c0ad1495408f05862dfb8
#
_entry.id   966ba2117a7c0ad1495408f05862dfb8
#
_cell.length_a   1.000
_cell.length_b   1.000
_cell.length_c   1.000
_cell.angle_alpha   90.00
_cell.angle_beta   90.00
_cell.angle_gamma   90.00
#
_symmetry.space_group_name_H-M   'P 1'
#
loop_
_entity.id
_entity.type
_entity.pdbx_description
1 polymer ?
#
loop_
_entity_poly.entity_id
_entity_poly.type
_entity_poly.pdbx_seq_one_letter_code
_entity_poly.pdbx_strand_id
1 'polypeptide(L)'
;MRFQTTLLPLLPGLVAAIRPPNVNGMALTWFDGFEGAAGSNPNTDVWNIMDAINTNNEVQAYTHSNQNLQISGGGTVQFVPRKSSTGQWTSGRIETKQSWTPQPGKVMMVSANILVGGNAMANKQGLWPAFWLLGDAVRHGTEWPRCGEIDIFEQVNGLATGHGTLHCGTSQGGPCQETTGRSGTVPMPLDGFHTWSVKIDLTNGDWRAQTISFQLDGNTFYTLSGADLNDGPVWSTLAHSPMYMILNVAVGGDWPGPPNAATLDGYGAMMEVQWAAVYRS
;
A
#
# COMPACT_ATOMS: atom_id res chain seq x y z
N MET A 1 -21.43 -53.33 25.54
CA MET A 1 -20.68 -52.81 24.37
C MET A 1 -20.61 -51.27 24.47
N ARG A 2 -19.45 -50.69 24.70
CA ARG A 2 -19.24 -49.24 24.68
C ARG A 2 -18.72 -48.88 23.29
N PHE A 3 -19.45 -48.09 22.54
CA PHE A 3 -18.95 -47.51 21.29
C PHE A 3 -18.03 -46.36 21.62
N GLN A 4 -16.76 -46.47 21.26
CA GLN A 4 -15.83 -45.35 21.25
C GLN A 4 -16.03 -44.60 19.92
N THR A 5 -16.53 -43.39 20.01
CA THR A 5 -16.60 -42.47 18.88
C THR A 5 -15.24 -41.80 18.76
N THR A 6 -14.46 -42.19 17.76
CA THR A 6 -13.19 -41.53 17.42
C THR A 6 -13.54 -40.23 16.64
N LEU A 7 -13.37 -39.10 17.26
CA LEU A 7 -13.39 -37.81 16.57
C LEU A 7 -12.09 -37.70 15.75
N LEU A 8 -12.21 -37.75 14.42
CA LEU A 8 -11.12 -37.35 13.53
C LEU A 8 -10.93 -35.82 13.69
N PRO A 9 -9.68 -35.34 13.87
CA PRO A 9 -9.42 -33.91 13.83
C PRO A 9 -9.68 -33.40 12.42
N LEU A 10 -10.56 -32.40 12.29
CA LEU A 10 -10.68 -31.60 11.07
C LEU A 10 -9.32 -30.89 10.85
N LEU A 11 -8.60 -31.30 9.81
CA LEU A 11 -7.47 -30.51 9.31
C LEU A 11 -8.01 -29.16 8.84
N PRO A 12 -7.40 -28.03 9.28
CA PRO A 12 -7.76 -26.73 8.74
C PRO A 12 -7.50 -26.77 7.22
N GLY A 13 -8.55 -26.57 6.44
CA GLY A 13 -8.43 -26.48 4.98
C GLY A 13 -7.48 -25.33 4.64
N LEU A 14 -6.43 -25.60 3.90
CA LEU A 14 -5.63 -24.56 3.26
C LEU A 14 -6.54 -23.81 2.29
N VAL A 15 -6.84 -22.57 2.60
CA VAL A 15 -7.51 -21.67 1.65
C VAL A 15 -6.48 -21.35 0.56
N ALA A 16 -6.82 -21.66 -0.68
CA ALA A 16 -5.95 -21.35 -1.81
C ALA A 16 -5.80 -19.83 -1.97
N ALA A 17 -4.61 -19.38 -2.35
CA ALA A 17 -4.34 -17.97 -2.66
C ALA A 17 -5.38 -17.41 -3.62
N ILE A 18 -5.89 -16.26 -3.32
CA ILE A 18 -6.69 -15.49 -4.27
C ILE A 18 -5.71 -14.89 -5.27
N ARG A 19 -5.74 -15.44 -6.48
CA ARG A 19 -4.82 -15.02 -7.54
C ARG A 19 -5.28 -13.69 -8.14
N PRO A 20 -4.35 -12.73 -8.36
CA PRO A 20 -4.65 -11.51 -9.08
C PRO A 20 -5.22 -11.79 -10.48
N PRO A 21 -6.14 -10.96 -10.99
CA PRO A 21 -6.76 -11.15 -12.30
C PRO A 21 -5.74 -11.03 -13.44
N ASN A 22 -6.03 -11.65 -14.58
CA ASN A 22 -5.26 -11.42 -15.79
C ASN A 22 -5.49 -10.00 -16.31
N VAL A 23 -4.41 -9.32 -16.70
CA VAL A 23 -4.45 -8.00 -17.32
C VAL A 23 -4.10 -8.15 -18.79
N ASN A 24 -4.96 -7.65 -19.67
CA ASN A 24 -4.75 -7.79 -21.11
C ASN A 24 -3.43 -7.14 -21.57
N GLY A 25 -2.63 -7.89 -22.33
CA GLY A 25 -1.34 -7.43 -22.83
C GLY A 25 -0.22 -7.39 -21.79
N MET A 26 -0.44 -7.91 -20.58
CA MET A 26 0.56 -7.94 -19.51
C MET A 26 0.70 -9.34 -18.90
N ALA A 27 1.90 -9.72 -18.54
CA ALA A 27 2.19 -10.92 -17.78
C ALA A 27 2.26 -10.60 -16.28
N LEU A 28 1.62 -11.43 -15.45
CA LEU A 28 1.81 -11.41 -14.00
C LEU A 28 3.21 -11.95 -13.69
N THR A 29 4.11 -11.10 -13.23
CA THR A 29 5.52 -11.46 -12.98
C THR A 29 5.83 -11.73 -11.53
N TRP A 30 5.02 -11.20 -10.63
CA TRP A 30 5.11 -11.43 -9.18
C TRP A 30 3.76 -11.19 -8.53
N PHE A 31 3.43 -11.94 -7.50
CA PHE A 31 2.33 -11.65 -6.58
C PHE A 31 2.51 -12.35 -5.24
N ASP A 32 1.86 -11.82 -4.23
CA ASP A 32 1.60 -12.45 -2.94
C ASP A 32 0.08 -12.44 -2.69
N GLY A 33 -0.51 -13.60 -2.45
CA GLY A 33 -1.93 -13.81 -2.10
C GLY A 33 -2.15 -13.97 -0.61
N PHE A 34 -1.16 -13.66 0.21
CA PHE A 34 -1.20 -13.65 1.67
C PHE A 34 -1.79 -14.94 2.28
N GLU A 35 -1.30 -16.09 1.78
CA GLU A 35 -1.65 -17.41 2.30
C GLU A 35 -1.03 -17.63 3.68
N GLY A 36 -1.73 -18.39 4.52
CA GLY A 36 -1.22 -18.81 5.81
C GLY A 36 -2.31 -19.04 6.85
N ALA A 37 -1.91 -19.50 8.01
CA ALA A 37 -2.81 -19.71 9.13
C ALA A 37 -3.26 -18.36 9.72
N ALA A 38 -4.51 -18.30 10.20
CA ALA A 38 -5.01 -17.13 10.91
C ALA A 38 -4.09 -16.77 12.10
N GLY A 39 -3.75 -15.50 12.21
CA GLY A 39 -2.87 -14.97 13.25
C GLY A 39 -1.37 -15.17 12.99
N SER A 40 -0.96 -15.79 11.86
CA SER A 40 0.45 -15.84 11.49
C SER A 40 0.93 -14.52 10.88
N ASN A 41 2.24 -14.31 10.91
CA ASN A 41 2.86 -13.19 10.21
C ASN A 41 2.82 -13.41 8.69
N PRO A 42 2.86 -12.34 7.88
CA PRO A 42 3.18 -12.43 6.45
C PRO A 42 4.51 -13.15 6.22
N ASN A 43 4.69 -13.71 5.01
CA ASN A 43 5.91 -14.42 4.64
C ASN A 43 7.15 -13.51 4.76
N THR A 44 7.98 -13.76 5.78
CA THR A 44 9.18 -12.96 6.03
C THR A 44 10.33 -13.20 5.05
N ASP A 45 10.23 -14.15 4.13
CA ASP A 45 11.18 -14.26 3.01
C ASP A 45 10.89 -13.19 1.95
N VAL A 46 9.65 -12.70 1.88
CA VAL A 46 9.16 -11.70 0.94
C VAL A 46 9.11 -10.30 1.58
N TRP A 47 8.64 -10.22 2.82
CA TRP A 47 8.34 -8.97 3.51
C TRP A 47 9.24 -8.72 4.71
N ASN A 48 9.70 -7.49 4.85
CA ASN A 48 10.19 -6.96 6.12
C ASN A 48 8.99 -6.47 6.92
N ILE A 49 8.82 -6.96 8.14
CA ILE A 49 7.86 -6.38 9.09
C ILE A 49 8.58 -5.25 9.79
N MET A 50 8.02 -4.05 9.72
CA MET A 50 8.70 -2.85 10.21
C MET A 50 8.26 -2.51 11.63
N ASP A 51 9.23 -2.03 12.40
CA ASP A 51 9.05 -1.36 13.67
C ASP A 51 9.91 -0.09 13.70
N ALA A 52 9.89 0.64 14.80
CA ALA A 52 10.76 1.79 15.03
C ALA A 52 10.82 2.85 13.91
N ILE A 53 9.82 2.88 13.02
CA ILE A 53 9.63 3.94 12.03
C ILE A 53 8.59 4.91 12.55
N ASN A 54 8.95 6.19 12.62
CA ASN A 54 8.04 7.29 12.90
C ASN A 54 8.40 8.45 11.98
N THR A 55 7.49 8.78 11.07
CA THR A 55 7.58 9.87 10.11
C THR A 55 6.33 10.74 10.22
N ASN A 56 6.34 11.92 9.62
CA ASN A 56 5.15 12.76 9.44
C ASN A 56 4.39 13.10 10.74
N ASN A 57 5.04 13.10 11.90
CA ASN A 57 4.39 13.28 13.22
C ASN A 57 3.27 12.28 13.52
N GLU A 58 3.35 11.07 12.96
CA GLU A 58 2.46 9.96 13.26
C GLU A 58 2.58 9.54 14.72
N VAL A 59 1.51 8.97 15.29
CA VAL A 59 1.46 8.66 16.74
C VAL A 59 1.46 7.16 17.06
N GLN A 60 1.38 6.27 16.07
CA GLN A 60 1.49 4.84 16.28
C GLN A 60 2.94 4.39 16.38
N ALA A 61 3.17 3.33 17.16
CA ALA A 61 4.32 2.47 16.99
C ALA A 61 3.95 1.31 16.07
N TYR A 62 4.73 1.05 15.03
CA TYR A 62 4.59 -0.19 14.26
C TYR A 62 5.15 -1.35 15.07
N THR A 63 4.54 -2.55 14.94
CA THR A 63 4.91 -3.71 15.75
C THR A 63 4.88 -5.02 14.95
N HIS A 64 5.58 -6.04 15.46
CA HIS A 64 5.52 -7.42 14.96
C HIS A 64 4.34 -8.22 15.56
N SER A 65 3.48 -7.57 16.37
CA SER A 65 2.36 -8.22 17.03
C SER A 65 1.30 -8.65 16.02
N ASN A 66 0.80 -9.88 16.15
CA ASN A 66 -0.35 -10.35 15.39
C ASN A 66 -1.67 -9.63 15.73
N GLN A 67 -1.67 -8.78 16.76
CA GLN A 67 -2.79 -7.88 17.03
C GLN A 67 -2.84 -6.72 16.04
N ASN A 68 -1.68 -6.35 15.44
CA ASN A 68 -1.55 -5.24 14.50
C ASN A 68 -1.36 -5.70 13.06
N LEU A 69 -0.70 -6.86 12.85
CA LEU A 69 -0.35 -7.38 11.54
C LEU A 69 -0.51 -8.90 11.54
N GLN A 70 -1.40 -9.43 10.72
CA GLN A 70 -1.64 -10.86 10.67
C GLN A 70 -2.20 -11.31 9.32
N ILE A 71 -1.96 -12.58 8.99
CA ILE A 71 -2.73 -13.30 7.98
C ILE A 71 -4.08 -13.66 8.58
N SER A 72 -5.17 -13.42 7.84
CA SER A 72 -6.53 -13.67 8.33
C SER A 72 -6.91 -15.15 8.41
N GLY A 73 -6.18 -16.00 7.67
CA GLY A 73 -6.57 -17.40 7.42
C GLY A 73 -7.58 -17.55 6.27
N GLY A 74 -8.06 -16.45 5.72
CA GLY A 74 -8.96 -16.38 4.55
C GLY A 74 -8.26 -15.93 3.26
N GLY A 75 -6.91 -15.89 3.21
CA GLY A 75 -6.15 -15.42 2.05
C GLY A 75 -6.05 -13.90 1.98
N THR A 76 -5.86 -13.24 3.13
CA THR A 76 -5.62 -11.79 3.21
C THR A 76 -4.61 -11.48 4.30
N VAL A 77 -3.97 -10.31 4.21
CA VAL A 77 -3.21 -9.70 5.31
C VAL A 77 -3.99 -8.52 5.88
N GLN A 78 -3.97 -8.37 7.20
CA GLN A 78 -4.70 -7.35 7.93
C GLN A 78 -3.73 -6.44 8.68
N PHE A 79 -3.87 -5.12 8.46
CA PHE A 79 -3.16 -4.05 9.17
C PHE A 79 -4.15 -3.40 10.13
N VAL A 80 -4.02 -3.68 11.42
CA VAL A 80 -5.05 -3.36 12.42
C VAL A 80 -4.50 -2.34 13.41
N PRO A 81 -4.88 -1.06 13.32
CA PRO A 81 -4.57 -0.10 14.37
C PRO A 81 -5.20 -0.50 15.69
N ARG A 82 -4.44 -0.39 16.77
CA ARG A 82 -4.90 -0.69 18.13
C ARG A 82 -4.57 0.46 19.06
N LYS A 83 -5.48 0.73 19.98
CA LYS A 83 -5.32 1.74 21.03
C LYS A 83 -5.29 1.08 22.39
N SER A 84 -4.25 1.32 23.17
CA SER A 84 -4.14 0.82 24.54
C SER A 84 -5.10 1.56 25.48
N SER A 85 -5.30 1.01 26.68
CA SER A 85 -6.07 1.67 27.74
C SER A 85 -5.44 3.01 28.20
N THR A 86 -4.15 3.21 27.93
CA THR A 86 -3.42 4.46 28.20
C THR A 86 -3.43 5.44 27.03
N GLY A 87 -4.12 5.11 25.92
CA GLY A 87 -4.25 5.97 24.74
C GLY A 87 -3.12 5.84 23.71
N GLN A 88 -2.16 4.96 23.92
CA GLN A 88 -1.07 4.72 22.96
C GLN A 88 -1.56 3.89 21.76
N TRP A 89 -1.16 4.31 20.55
CA TRP A 89 -1.50 3.61 19.33
C TRP A 89 -0.37 2.68 18.87
N THR A 90 -0.78 1.54 18.33
CA THR A 90 0.09 0.61 17.62
C THR A 90 -0.54 0.23 16.28
N SER A 91 0.26 -0.14 15.29
CA SER A 91 -0.22 -0.54 13.97
C SER A 91 0.75 -1.50 13.26
N GLY A 92 0.44 -1.87 12.02
CA GLY A 92 1.25 -2.72 11.16
C GLY A 92 1.79 -1.98 9.95
N ARG A 93 3.04 -2.33 9.55
CA ARG A 93 3.69 -1.92 8.30
C ARG A 93 4.57 -3.04 7.78
N ILE A 94 4.47 -3.32 6.48
CA ILE A 94 5.37 -4.25 5.77
C ILE A 94 5.96 -3.60 4.53
N GLU A 95 7.16 -4.02 4.18
CA GLU A 95 7.88 -3.57 2.99
C GLU A 95 8.43 -4.77 2.24
N THR A 96 8.29 -4.80 0.91
CA THR A 96 8.92 -5.88 0.15
C THR A 96 10.44 -5.82 0.24
N LYS A 97 11.09 -6.98 0.37
CA LYS A 97 12.55 -7.08 0.27
C LYS A 97 13.04 -6.81 -1.13
N GLN A 98 12.27 -7.27 -2.12
CA GLN A 98 12.53 -7.07 -3.53
C GLN A 98 12.10 -5.66 -3.96
N SER A 99 12.85 -5.10 -4.90
CA SER A 99 12.51 -3.89 -5.66
C SER A 99 12.32 -4.22 -7.13
N TRP A 100 11.50 -3.42 -7.83
CA TRP A 100 11.23 -3.58 -9.26
C TRP A 100 11.61 -2.31 -10.01
N THR A 101 12.34 -2.49 -11.11
CA THR A 101 12.70 -1.38 -12.02
C THR A 101 11.83 -1.45 -13.25
N PRO A 102 11.09 -0.38 -13.62
CA PRO A 102 10.43 -0.30 -14.92
C PRO A 102 11.45 -0.38 -16.04
N GLN A 103 11.12 -1.05 -17.14
CA GLN A 103 12.05 -1.29 -18.25
C GLN A 103 11.74 -0.40 -19.46
N PRO A 104 12.73 0.22 -20.10
CA PRO A 104 12.54 0.99 -21.33
C PRO A 104 11.78 0.19 -22.39
N GLY A 105 10.84 0.85 -23.08
CA GLY A 105 10.01 0.23 -24.11
C GLY A 105 8.91 -0.69 -23.58
N LYS A 106 8.70 -0.76 -22.26
CA LYS A 106 7.75 -1.64 -21.59
C LYS A 106 6.78 -0.87 -20.69
N VAL A 107 5.73 -1.57 -20.30
CA VAL A 107 4.80 -1.14 -19.24
C VAL A 107 5.05 -1.98 -18.00
N MET A 108 5.14 -1.34 -16.84
CA MET A 108 5.05 -1.98 -15.54
C MET A 108 3.78 -1.52 -14.84
N MET A 109 3.04 -2.44 -14.22
CA MET A 109 1.91 -2.11 -13.38
C MET A 109 2.08 -2.78 -12.01
N VAL A 110 1.87 -2.01 -10.97
CA VAL A 110 1.84 -2.48 -9.58
C VAL A 110 0.44 -2.30 -9.04
N SER A 111 -0.11 -3.36 -8.43
CA SER A 111 -1.51 -3.39 -8.02
C SER A 111 -1.69 -4.09 -6.69
N ALA A 112 -2.70 -3.69 -5.93
CA ALA A 112 -3.19 -4.43 -4.76
C ALA A 112 -4.71 -4.38 -4.69
N ASN A 113 -5.32 -5.42 -4.13
CA ASN A 113 -6.77 -5.47 -3.89
C ASN A 113 -7.04 -5.23 -2.40
N ILE A 114 -7.67 -4.10 -2.09
CA ILE A 114 -7.69 -3.50 -0.76
C ILE A 114 -9.13 -3.27 -0.30
N LEU A 115 -9.39 -3.61 0.96
CA LEU A 115 -10.59 -3.24 1.70
C LEU A 115 -10.19 -2.37 2.90
N VAL A 116 -10.94 -1.29 3.14
CA VAL A 116 -10.80 -0.46 4.34
C VAL A 116 -11.88 -0.80 5.37
N GLY A 117 -11.52 -0.82 6.64
CA GLY A 117 -12.41 -1.23 7.72
C GLY A 117 -13.72 -0.42 7.78
N GLY A 118 -14.80 -1.06 8.23
CA GLY A 118 -16.17 -0.58 8.14
C GLY A 118 -16.64 0.40 9.25
N ASN A 119 -15.75 0.94 10.10
CA ASN A 119 -16.16 1.98 11.05
C ASN A 119 -16.76 3.19 10.32
N ALA A 120 -17.73 3.84 10.91
CA ALA A 120 -18.27 5.09 10.40
C ALA A 120 -17.16 6.16 10.28
N MET A 121 -17.26 7.05 9.32
CA MET A 121 -16.30 8.14 9.08
C MET A 121 -16.01 8.96 10.35
N ALA A 122 -17.03 9.27 11.14
CA ALA A 122 -16.88 9.99 12.41
C ALA A 122 -15.96 9.30 13.43
N ASN A 123 -15.69 7.99 13.25
CA ASN A 123 -14.83 7.18 14.11
C ASN A 123 -13.46 6.89 13.49
N LYS A 124 -13.11 7.55 12.41
CA LYS A 124 -11.85 7.31 11.66
C LYS A 124 -10.90 8.51 11.65
N GLN A 125 -11.18 9.56 12.44
CA GLN A 125 -10.27 10.71 12.52
C GLN A 125 -8.84 10.28 12.86
N GLY A 126 -7.87 10.71 12.05
CA GLY A 126 -6.46 10.38 12.20
C GLY A 126 -6.04 9.03 11.60
N LEU A 127 -6.95 8.23 11.03
CA LEU A 127 -6.57 6.98 10.35
C LEU A 127 -6.09 7.27 8.92
N TRP A 128 -4.97 6.62 8.53
CA TRP A 128 -4.29 6.83 7.25
C TRP A 128 -3.76 5.49 6.69
N PRO A 129 -4.60 4.68 6.06
CA PRO A 129 -4.18 3.51 5.30
C PRO A 129 -3.49 3.93 4.00
N ALA A 130 -2.42 3.22 3.63
CA ALA A 130 -1.62 3.48 2.44
C ALA A 130 -1.10 2.20 1.77
N PHE A 131 -1.07 2.23 0.43
CA PHE A 131 -0.36 1.31 -0.45
C PHE A 131 0.49 2.14 -1.42
N TRP A 132 1.81 1.99 -1.35
CA TRP A 132 2.73 2.89 -2.01
C TRP A 132 4.05 2.24 -2.39
N LEU A 133 4.81 2.92 -3.21
CA LEU A 133 6.17 2.55 -3.63
C LEU A 133 7.16 3.61 -3.18
N LEU A 134 8.29 3.16 -2.65
CA LEU A 134 9.39 4.05 -2.30
C LEU A 134 10.64 3.67 -3.10
N GLY A 135 11.36 4.67 -3.58
CA GLY A 135 12.61 4.47 -4.32
C GLY A 135 13.64 3.72 -3.49
N ASP A 136 14.16 2.60 -4.02
CA ASP A 136 15.12 1.75 -3.32
C ASP A 136 16.41 2.49 -2.93
N ALA A 137 16.68 3.61 -3.58
CA ALA A 137 17.80 4.50 -3.27
C ALA A 137 17.79 5.01 -1.82
N VAL A 138 16.61 5.06 -1.14
CA VAL A 138 16.54 5.43 0.29
C VAL A 138 17.27 4.41 1.16
N ARG A 139 17.24 3.12 0.81
CA ARG A 139 17.97 2.05 1.50
C ARG A 139 19.49 2.19 1.38
N HIS A 140 19.93 3.03 0.46
CA HIS A 140 21.34 3.31 0.14
C HIS A 140 21.76 4.74 0.49
N GLY A 141 20.96 5.44 1.31
CA GLY A 141 21.31 6.75 1.86
C GLY A 141 20.84 7.96 1.03
N THR A 142 20.03 7.76 -0.01
CA THR A 142 19.38 8.88 -0.70
C THR A 142 18.19 9.35 0.13
N GLU A 143 18.21 10.62 0.53
CA GLU A 143 17.13 11.20 1.34
C GLU A 143 15.83 11.38 0.53
N TRP A 144 14.70 11.29 1.22
CA TRP A 144 13.41 11.68 0.70
C TRP A 144 13.34 13.21 0.45
N PRO A 145 12.68 13.70 -0.61
CA PRO A 145 11.94 12.97 -1.65
C PRO A 145 12.79 12.63 -2.88
N ARG A 146 14.12 12.79 -2.83
CA ARG A 146 15.03 12.51 -3.97
C ARG A 146 15.03 11.06 -4.40
N CYS A 147 14.70 10.13 -3.51
CA CYS A 147 14.57 8.71 -3.84
C CYS A 147 13.38 8.43 -4.76
N GLY A 148 12.39 9.32 -4.83
CA GLY A 148 11.11 9.12 -5.51
C GLY A 148 10.14 8.29 -4.69
N GLU A 149 8.85 8.67 -4.73
CA GLU A 149 7.75 7.96 -4.06
C GLU A 149 6.50 8.00 -4.93
N ILE A 150 5.73 6.91 -4.94
CA ILE A 150 4.47 6.77 -5.68
C ILE A 150 3.42 6.19 -4.75
N ASP A 151 2.50 7.02 -4.29
CA ASP A 151 1.39 6.60 -3.43
C ASP A 151 0.25 6.13 -4.30
N ILE A 152 0.09 4.80 -4.43
CA ILE A 152 -0.89 4.19 -5.33
C ILE A 152 -2.29 4.34 -4.76
N PHE A 153 -2.41 4.23 -3.45
CA PHE A 153 -3.63 4.42 -2.69
C PHE A 153 -3.33 5.03 -1.34
N GLU A 154 -4.01 6.10 -1.04
CA GLU A 154 -4.10 6.67 0.30
C GLU A 154 -5.53 7.11 0.59
N GLN A 155 -5.94 6.93 1.84
CA GLN A 155 -7.17 7.48 2.39
C GLN A 155 -6.89 8.13 3.74
N VAL A 156 -7.50 9.26 4.04
CA VAL A 156 -7.41 9.88 5.36
C VAL A 156 -8.79 10.05 5.99
N ASN A 157 -8.86 9.85 7.31
CA ASN A 157 -10.04 10.16 8.12
C ASN A 157 -11.31 9.42 7.69
N GLY A 158 -11.17 8.31 6.96
CA GLY A 158 -12.30 7.52 6.44
C GLY A 158 -13.16 8.24 5.40
N LEU A 159 -12.65 9.31 4.77
CA LEU A 159 -13.32 9.98 3.68
C LEU A 159 -13.52 9.03 2.50
N ALA A 160 -14.64 9.14 1.79
CA ALA A 160 -14.93 8.37 0.58
C ALA A 160 -14.15 8.92 -0.63
N THR A 161 -12.86 9.16 -0.45
CA THR A 161 -11.94 9.72 -1.43
C THR A 161 -10.62 8.98 -1.34
N GLY A 162 -10.19 8.42 -2.46
CA GLY A 162 -8.86 7.86 -2.62
C GLY A 162 -7.94 8.84 -3.32
N HIS A 163 -6.67 8.80 -2.97
CA HIS A 163 -5.61 9.65 -3.51
C HIS A 163 -4.57 8.80 -4.21
N GLY A 164 -4.03 9.30 -5.32
CA GLY A 164 -2.81 8.81 -5.95
C GLY A 164 -1.84 9.97 -6.08
N THR A 165 -0.61 9.85 -5.54
CA THR A 165 0.32 10.96 -5.38
C THR A 165 1.72 10.58 -5.86
N LEU A 166 2.48 11.55 -6.36
CA LEU A 166 3.91 11.44 -6.67
C LEU A 166 4.69 12.44 -5.83
N HIS A 167 5.70 11.95 -5.12
CA HIS A 167 6.67 12.75 -4.38
C HIS A 167 8.07 12.62 -4.99
N CYS A 168 8.72 13.74 -5.26
CA CYS A 168 10.01 13.74 -5.95
C CYS A 168 10.79 15.04 -5.84
N GLY A 169 12.07 14.98 -6.17
CA GLY A 169 12.92 16.15 -6.32
C GLY A 169 13.48 16.66 -5.01
N THR A 170 13.09 17.85 -4.59
CA THR A 170 13.64 18.52 -3.40
C THR A 170 12.60 18.62 -2.28
N SER A 171 13.05 18.69 -1.03
CA SER A 171 12.23 18.61 0.18
C SER A 171 11.19 19.74 0.37
N GLN A 172 11.28 20.82 -0.39
CA GLN A 172 10.26 21.87 -0.44
C GLN A 172 10.15 22.41 -1.86
N GLY A 173 8.91 22.48 -2.37
CA GLY A 173 8.62 22.91 -3.73
C GLY A 173 9.11 21.92 -4.78
N GLY A 174 9.88 22.38 -5.76
CA GLY A 174 10.41 21.56 -6.85
C GLY A 174 9.33 21.01 -7.80
N PRO A 175 9.71 20.07 -8.71
CA PRO A 175 8.79 19.56 -9.72
C PRO A 175 7.56 18.87 -9.16
N CYS A 176 7.68 18.19 -8.01
CA CYS A 176 6.55 17.54 -7.34
C CYS A 176 5.80 18.43 -6.35
N GLN A 177 6.18 19.71 -6.17
CA GLN A 177 5.50 20.65 -5.27
C GLN A 177 5.49 20.19 -3.81
N GLU A 178 6.65 19.71 -3.34
CA GLU A 178 6.78 19.18 -1.98
C GLU A 178 6.47 20.24 -0.89
N THR A 179 5.83 19.84 0.20
CA THR A 179 5.49 18.48 0.65
C THR A 179 4.10 18.01 0.21
N THR A 180 3.41 18.69 -0.70
CA THR A 180 2.05 18.33 -1.13
C THR A 180 2.05 17.16 -2.13
N GLY A 181 3.09 17.04 -2.95
CA GLY A 181 3.14 16.10 -4.05
C GLY A 181 2.30 16.51 -5.26
N ARG A 182 2.41 15.75 -6.35
CA ARG A 182 1.55 15.86 -7.55
C ARG A 182 0.48 14.79 -7.47
N SER A 183 -0.75 15.17 -7.15
CA SER A 183 -1.80 14.22 -6.83
C SER A 183 -3.06 14.36 -7.68
N GLY A 184 -3.79 13.24 -7.80
CA GLY A 184 -5.16 13.17 -8.27
C GLY A 184 -6.03 12.43 -7.27
N THR A 185 -7.33 12.70 -7.29
CA THR A 185 -8.29 12.09 -6.37
C THR A 185 -9.42 11.40 -7.13
N VAL A 186 -10.04 10.42 -6.48
CA VAL A 186 -11.21 9.72 -7.01
C VAL A 186 -12.20 9.41 -5.88
N PRO A 187 -13.51 9.57 -6.09
CA PRO A 187 -14.51 8.99 -5.21
C PRO A 187 -14.31 7.49 -5.13
N MET A 188 -14.24 6.94 -3.92
CA MET A 188 -14.05 5.51 -3.71
C MET A 188 -15.21 4.89 -2.95
N PRO A 189 -15.65 3.67 -3.32
CA PRO A 189 -16.56 2.88 -2.50
C PRO A 189 -15.89 2.54 -1.16
N LEU A 190 -16.68 2.45 -0.09
CA LEU A 190 -16.21 2.11 1.26
C LEU A 190 -16.54 0.66 1.65
N ASP A 191 -17.17 -0.09 0.76
CA ASP A 191 -17.56 -1.49 0.91
C ASP A 191 -16.83 -2.37 -0.10
N GLY A 192 -16.47 -3.57 0.33
CA GLY A 192 -15.80 -4.55 -0.53
C GLY A 192 -14.33 -4.27 -0.79
N PHE A 193 -13.74 -5.17 -1.56
CA PHE A 193 -12.36 -5.04 -2.03
C PHE A 193 -12.32 -4.32 -3.37
N HIS A 194 -11.41 -3.36 -3.48
CA HIS A 194 -11.18 -2.58 -4.69
C HIS A 194 -9.72 -2.67 -5.14
N THR A 195 -9.50 -2.73 -6.45
CA THR A 195 -8.16 -2.84 -7.02
C THR A 195 -7.58 -1.46 -7.27
N TRP A 196 -6.50 -1.14 -6.56
CA TRP A 196 -5.71 0.05 -6.74
C TRP A 196 -4.45 -0.29 -7.53
N SER A 197 -4.13 0.52 -8.53
CA SER A 197 -2.99 0.25 -9.42
C SER A 197 -2.28 1.53 -9.83
N VAL A 198 -0.96 1.43 -10.00
CA VAL A 198 -0.17 2.39 -10.77
C VAL A 198 0.37 1.70 -12.01
N LYS A 199 0.27 2.37 -13.15
CA LYS A 199 0.81 1.96 -14.44
C LYS A 199 1.93 2.92 -14.85
N ILE A 200 3.14 2.42 -15.02
CA ILE A 200 4.30 3.16 -15.50
C ILE A 200 4.54 2.72 -16.94
N ASP A 201 4.30 3.63 -17.89
CA ASP A 201 4.38 3.35 -19.33
C ASP A 201 5.63 4.01 -19.93
N LEU A 202 6.63 3.19 -20.25
CA LEU A 202 7.89 3.59 -20.86
C LEU A 202 7.99 3.16 -22.33
N THR A 203 6.86 2.91 -22.98
CA THR A 203 6.85 2.46 -24.41
C THR A 203 7.33 3.55 -25.36
N ASN A 204 7.22 4.82 -24.96
CA ASN A 204 7.78 5.92 -25.73
C ASN A 204 9.27 6.12 -25.37
N GLY A 205 10.13 6.29 -26.40
CA GLY A 205 11.56 6.55 -26.22
C GLY A 205 11.86 7.97 -25.71
N ASP A 206 10.97 8.95 -25.95
CA ASP A 206 11.07 10.27 -25.34
C ASP A 206 10.45 10.23 -23.93
N TRP A 207 11.28 10.48 -22.92
CA TRP A 207 10.86 10.47 -21.53
C TRP A 207 9.74 11.47 -21.24
N ARG A 208 9.62 12.55 -22.02
CA ARG A 208 8.55 13.53 -21.84
C ARG A 208 7.17 12.98 -22.17
N ALA A 209 7.12 11.99 -23.05
CA ALA A 209 5.88 11.33 -23.46
C ALA A 209 5.59 10.04 -22.65
N GLN A 210 6.50 9.64 -21.76
CA GLN A 210 6.25 8.55 -20.83
C GLN A 210 5.25 8.99 -19.74
N THR A 211 4.50 8.04 -19.17
CA THR A 211 3.43 8.38 -18.22
C THR A 211 3.43 7.48 -16.97
N ILE A 212 2.97 8.05 -15.87
CA ILE A 212 2.57 7.34 -14.65
C ILE A 212 1.08 7.60 -14.46
N SER A 213 0.28 6.54 -14.42
CA SER A 213 -1.19 6.61 -14.34
C SER A 213 -1.72 5.82 -13.15
N PHE A 214 -2.63 6.41 -12.40
CA PHE A 214 -3.27 5.81 -11.24
C PHE A 214 -4.67 5.32 -11.60
N GLN A 215 -5.03 4.14 -11.09
CA GLN A 215 -6.29 3.48 -11.45
C GLN A 215 -7.01 2.94 -10.21
N LEU A 216 -8.33 3.06 -10.22
CA LEU A 216 -9.25 2.36 -9.32
C LEU A 216 -10.12 1.42 -10.16
N ASP A 217 -10.11 0.12 -9.84
CA ASP A 217 -10.85 -0.93 -10.54
C ASP A 217 -10.65 -0.89 -12.07
N GLY A 218 -9.40 -0.66 -12.50
CA GLY A 218 -8.99 -0.56 -13.89
C GLY A 218 -9.32 0.78 -14.59
N ASN A 219 -10.04 1.69 -13.90
CA ASN A 219 -10.36 3.02 -14.45
C ASN A 219 -9.30 4.03 -14.03
N THR A 220 -8.64 4.66 -15.01
CA THR A 220 -7.65 5.70 -14.75
C THR A 220 -8.32 6.97 -14.24
N PHE A 221 -7.86 7.48 -13.10
CA PHE A 221 -8.36 8.72 -12.51
C PHE A 221 -7.34 9.86 -12.50
N TYR A 222 -6.04 9.53 -12.60
CA TYR A 222 -4.97 10.52 -12.69
C TYR A 222 -3.83 10.02 -13.56
N THR A 223 -3.23 10.91 -14.34
CA THR A 223 -2.04 10.64 -15.16
C THR A 223 -1.12 11.84 -15.12
N LEU A 224 0.17 11.59 -14.94
CA LEU A 224 1.23 12.57 -15.08
C LEU A 224 2.22 12.07 -16.14
N SER A 225 2.63 12.95 -17.05
CA SER A 225 3.68 12.68 -18.03
C SER A 225 5.03 13.25 -17.57
N GLY A 226 6.10 12.78 -18.19
CA GLY A 226 7.43 13.38 -17.99
C GLY A 226 7.45 14.88 -18.38
N ALA A 227 6.66 15.26 -19.39
CA ALA A 227 6.53 16.66 -19.80
C ALA A 227 5.87 17.53 -18.71
N ASP A 228 4.90 17.00 -17.94
CA ASP A 228 4.24 17.72 -16.85
C ASP A 228 5.21 17.99 -15.68
N LEU A 229 6.16 17.09 -15.46
CA LEU A 229 7.22 17.25 -14.46
C LEU A 229 8.34 18.18 -14.97
N ASN A 230 8.62 18.10 -16.27
CA ASN A 230 9.62 18.88 -17.00
C ASN A 230 11.04 18.87 -16.41
N ASP A 231 11.40 17.77 -15.75
CA ASP A 231 12.71 17.52 -15.15
C ASP A 231 13.09 16.04 -15.37
N GLY A 232 13.95 15.78 -16.35
CA GLY A 232 14.31 14.42 -16.74
C GLY A 232 15.02 13.61 -15.66
N PRO A 233 16.04 14.17 -14.97
CA PRO A 233 16.65 13.53 -13.80
C PRO A 233 15.66 13.17 -12.71
N VAL A 234 14.74 14.06 -12.36
CA VAL A 234 13.71 13.80 -11.36
C VAL A 234 12.69 12.78 -11.86
N TRP A 235 12.25 12.87 -13.14
CA TRP A 235 11.41 11.84 -13.76
C TRP A 235 12.02 10.44 -13.63
N SER A 236 13.35 10.34 -13.82
CA SER A 236 14.06 9.07 -13.73
C SER A 236 14.00 8.44 -12.34
N THR A 237 13.87 9.20 -11.27
CA THR A 237 13.72 8.65 -9.90
C THR A 237 12.39 7.95 -9.71
N LEU A 238 11.33 8.35 -10.42
CA LEU A 238 10.00 7.76 -10.38
C LEU A 238 9.83 6.64 -11.42
N ALA A 239 10.30 6.86 -12.65
CA ALA A 239 9.93 6.05 -13.80
C ALA A 239 11.03 5.07 -14.25
N HIS A 240 12.29 5.26 -13.86
CA HIS A 240 13.42 4.44 -14.33
C HIS A 240 14.25 3.85 -13.18
N SER A 241 13.88 4.10 -11.94
CA SER A 241 14.60 3.63 -10.75
C SER A 241 13.90 2.44 -10.08
N PRO A 242 14.65 1.59 -9.37
CA PRO A 242 14.04 0.50 -8.60
C PRO A 242 13.21 1.05 -7.44
N MET A 243 12.03 0.49 -7.25
CA MET A 243 11.10 0.84 -6.18
C MET A 243 10.59 -0.41 -5.47
N TYR A 244 10.35 -0.34 -4.18
CA TYR A 244 9.77 -1.41 -3.37
C TYR A 244 8.39 -1.03 -2.86
N MET A 245 7.53 -2.04 -2.59
CA MET A 245 6.16 -1.82 -2.10
C MET A 245 6.13 -1.68 -0.60
N ILE A 246 5.22 -0.84 -0.14
CA ILE A 246 4.91 -0.64 1.27
C ILE A 246 3.39 -0.69 1.46
N LEU A 247 2.97 -1.35 2.54
CA LEU A 247 1.60 -1.43 2.99
C LEU A 247 1.56 -1.11 4.49
N ASN A 248 0.73 -0.17 4.90
CA ASN A 248 0.59 0.21 6.31
C ASN A 248 -0.75 0.91 6.62
N VAL A 249 -1.05 1.00 7.90
CA VAL A 249 -2.02 1.98 8.39
C VAL A 249 -1.31 2.87 9.40
N ALA A 250 -1.13 4.14 9.07
CA ALA A 250 -0.67 5.16 10.00
C ALA A 250 -1.81 5.70 10.86
N VAL A 251 -1.48 6.26 12.01
CA VAL A 251 -2.44 6.94 12.91
C VAL A 251 -1.87 8.30 13.28
N GLY A 252 -2.66 9.34 13.12
CA GLY A 252 -2.18 10.71 13.24
C GLY A 252 -1.31 11.10 12.05
N GLY A 253 -0.56 12.16 12.22
CA GLY A 253 0.33 12.71 11.20
C GLY A 253 -0.08 14.09 10.74
N ASP A 254 0.80 14.72 9.97
CA ASP A 254 0.62 16.11 9.54
C ASP A 254 -0.59 16.28 8.62
N TRP A 255 -0.93 15.27 7.82
CA TRP A 255 -2.02 15.35 6.87
C TRP A 255 -3.40 14.99 7.48
N PRO A 256 -3.63 13.81 8.08
CA PRO A 256 -4.94 13.48 8.68
C PRO A 256 -5.21 14.26 9.97
N GLY A 257 -4.18 14.79 10.62
CA GLY A 257 -4.23 15.34 11.97
C GLY A 257 -4.32 14.26 13.04
N PRO A 258 -4.35 14.62 14.32
CA PRO A 258 -4.36 13.64 15.41
C PRO A 258 -5.68 12.88 15.49
N PRO A 259 -5.65 11.60 15.96
CA PRO A 259 -6.85 10.89 16.33
C PRO A 259 -7.54 11.60 17.52
N ASN A 260 -8.85 11.49 17.61
CA ASN A 260 -9.64 12.11 18.68
C ASN A 260 -10.31 11.08 19.58
N ALA A 261 -11.16 11.53 20.51
CA ALA A 261 -11.85 10.65 21.44
C ALA A 261 -12.86 9.70 20.76
N ALA A 262 -13.38 10.07 19.59
CA ALA A 262 -14.31 9.24 18.82
C ALA A 262 -13.59 8.24 17.91
N THR A 263 -12.27 8.38 17.70
CA THR A 263 -11.49 7.46 16.84
C THR A 263 -11.46 6.06 17.47
N LEU A 264 -12.04 5.10 16.75
CA LEU A 264 -12.09 3.69 17.15
C LEU A 264 -10.90 2.94 16.54
N ASP A 265 -10.43 1.93 17.26
CA ASP A 265 -9.41 1.00 16.85
C ASP A 265 -10.01 -0.33 16.34
N GLY A 266 -9.14 -1.31 16.07
CA GLY A 266 -9.54 -2.67 15.74
C GLY A 266 -9.92 -2.87 14.27
N TYR A 267 -10.62 -3.96 13.98
CA TYR A 267 -10.93 -4.38 12.61
C TYR A 267 -11.77 -3.37 11.82
N GLY A 268 -12.58 -2.56 12.49
CA GLY A 268 -13.32 -1.47 11.84
C GLY A 268 -12.44 -0.30 11.38
N ALA A 269 -11.18 -0.25 11.82
CA ALA A 269 -10.18 0.77 11.47
C ALA A 269 -9.06 0.21 10.57
N MET A 270 -9.09 -1.08 10.22
CA MET A 270 -8.03 -1.78 9.49
C MET A 270 -7.96 -1.40 8.00
N MET A 271 -6.83 -1.74 7.41
CA MET A 271 -6.72 -2.05 5.98
C MET A 271 -6.50 -3.55 5.83
N GLU A 272 -7.24 -4.16 4.92
CA GLU A 272 -7.11 -5.58 4.59
C GLU A 272 -6.75 -5.71 3.12
N VAL A 273 -5.76 -6.57 2.80
CA VAL A 273 -5.25 -6.73 1.44
C VAL A 273 -5.34 -8.20 1.05
N GLN A 274 -6.01 -8.44 -0.09
CA GLN A 274 -6.25 -9.78 -0.59
C GLN A 274 -5.08 -10.31 -1.41
N TRP A 275 -4.45 -9.43 -2.18
CA TRP A 275 -3.23 -9.71 -2.93
C TRP A 275 -2.51 -8.41 -3.29
N ALA A 276 -1.19 -8.52 -3.49
CA ALA A 276 -0.36 -7.51 -4.13
C ALA A 276 0.35 -8.13 -5.32
N ALA A 277 0.55 -7.37 -6.41
CA ALA A 277 1.02 -7.93 -7.68
C ALA A 277 1.83 -6.94 -8.52
N VAL A 278 2.74 -7.50 -9.35
CA VAL A 278 3.47 -6.77 -10.39
C VAL A 278 3.23 -7.44 -11.73
N TYR A 279 2.85 -6.63 -12.73
CA TYR A 279 2.67 -7.04 -14.11
C TYR A 279 3.64 -6.31 -15.02
N ARG A 280 3.99 -6.94 -16.16
CA ARG A 280 4.83 -6.35 -17.20
C ARG A 280 4.33 -6.72 -18.60
N SER A 281 4.45 -5.78 -19.56
CA SER A 281 4.18 -6.05 -20.98
C SER A 281 5.36 -6.74 -21.67
#